data_a22c433a0c84cb8fd0b10ba70d6e1166
#
_entry.id   a22c433a0c84cb8fd0b10ba70d6e1166
#
_cell.length_a   1.000
_cell.length_b   1.000
_cell.length_c   1.000
_cell.angle_alpha   90.00
_cell.angle_beta   90.00
_cell.angle_gamma   90.00
#
_symmetry.space_group_name_H-M   'P 1'
#
loop_
_entity.id
_entity.type
_entity.pdbx_description
1 polymer ?
#
loop_
_entity_poly.entity_id
_entity_poly.type
_entity_poly.pdbx_seq_one_letter_code
_entity_poly.pdbx_strand_id
1 'polypeptide(L)' 'MNQTYTPEQRRLRMTEKMWLYYFNDILCKQGLISTEERQRMKLRIDSEYDHYLH' A
#
# COMPACT_ATOMS: atom_id res chain seq x y z
N MET A 1 21.34 1.61 11.74
CA MET A 1 21.30 0.16 11.56
C MET A 1 20.46 -0.20 10.37
N ASN A 2 21.01 -1.01 9.49
CA ASN A 2 20.29 -1.42 8.29
C ASN A 2 19.40 -2.61 8.58
N GLN A 3 18.13 -2.46 8.23
CA GLN A 3 17.23 -3.59 8.28
C GLN A 3 17.23 -4.26 6.91
N THR A 4 17.55 -5.52 6.91
CA THR A 4 17.59 -6.30 5.68
C THR A 4 16.39 -7.22 5.67
N TYR A 5 15.56 -7.10 4.65
CA TYR A 5 14.41 -7.96 4.46
C TYR A 5 14.77 -9.05 3.47
N THR A 6 14.35 -10.27 3.75
CA THR A 6 14.54 -11.38 2.82
C THR A 6 13.70 -11.16 1.57
N PRO A 7 14.05 -11.78 0.43
CA PRO A 7 13.22 -11.69 -0.77
C PRO A 7 11.78 -12.12 -0.54
N GLU A 8 11.56 -13.11 0.34
CA GLU A 8 10.23 -13.57 0.69
C GLU A 8 9.45 -12.50 1.44
N GLN A 9 10.10 -11.83 2.39
CA GLN A 9 9.47 -10.75 3.15
C GLN A 9 9.11 -9.59 2.25
N ARG A 10 9.99 -9.22 1.30
CA ARG A 10 9.71 -8.16 0.34
C ARG A 10 8.52 -8.50 -0.54
N ARG A 11 8.46 -9.76 -0.99
CA ARG A 11 7.37 -10.23 -1.84
C ARG A 11 6.04 -10.18 -1.09
N LEU A 12 6.06 -10.60 0.17
CA LEU A 12 4.87 -10.55 1.02
C LEU A 12 4.40 -9.09 1.22
N ARG A 13 5.31 -8.18 1.50
CA ARG A 13 4.96 -6.76 1.68
C ARG A 13 4.42 -6.14 0.39
N MET A 14 5.00 -6.49 -0.74
CA MET A 14 4.51 -6.03 -2.03
C MET A 14 3.08 -6.54 -2.29
N THR A 15 2.81 -7.80 -1.98
CA THR A 15 1.47 -8.37 -2.11
C THR A 15 0.48 -7.64 -1.23
N GLU A 16 0.84 -7.36 0.03
CA GLU A 16 -0.01 -6.59 0.93
C GLU A 16 -0.31 -5.20 0.38
N LYS A 17 0.71 -4.54 -0.16
CA LYS A 17 0.58 -3.22 -0.74
C LYS A 17 -0.43 -3.22 -1.90
N MET A 18 -0.34 -4.22 -2.77
CA MET A 18 -1.26 -4.35 -3.89
C MET A 18 -2.69 -4.62 -3.43
N TRP A 19 -2.86 -5.43 -2.40
CA TRP A 19 -4.17 -5.68 -1.80
C TRP A 19 -4.78 -4.40 -1.24
N LEU A 20 -3.97 -3.58 -0.59
CA LEU A 20 -4.43 -2.31 -0.03
C LEU A 20 -4.86 -1.33 -1.12
N TYR A 21 -4.12 -1.28 -2.23
CA TYR A 21 -4.52 -0.46 -3.38
C TYR A 21 -5.86 -0.92 -3.94
N TYR A 22 -6.00 -2.21 -4.12
CA TYR A 22 -7.22 -2.79 -4.66
C TYR A 22 -8.42 -2.50 -3.77
N PHE A 23 -8.27 -2.73 -2.48
CA PHE A 23 -9.31 -2.46 -1.50
C PHE A 23 -9.70 -0.98 -1.50
N ASN A 24 -8.72 -0.11 -1.53
CA ASN A 24 -8.91 1.33 -1.57
C ASN A 24 -9.71 1.75 -2.81
N ASP A 25 -9.39 1.17 -3.96
CA ASP A 25 -10.11 1.42 -5.21
C ASP A 25 -11.56 0.96 -5.11
N ILE A 26 -11.81 -0.19 -4.51
CA ILE A 26 -13.16 -0.70 -4.31
C ILE A 26 -13.97 0.26 -3.44
N LEU A 27 -13.40 0.73 -2.34
CA LEU A 27 -14.07 1.68 -1.46
C LEU A 27 -14.46 2.96 -2.21
N CYS A 28 -13.57 3.44 -3.06
CA CYS A 28 -13.84 4.62 -3.87
C CYS A 28 -14.95 4.36 -4.88
N LYS A 29 -14.92 3.24 -5.58
CA LYS A 29 -15.92 2.87 -6.56
C LYS A 29 -17.31 2.71 -5.95
N GLN A 30 -17.37 2.26 -4.70
CA GLN A 30 -18.62 2.10 -3.97
C GLN A 30 -19.09 3.40 -3.32
N GLY A 31 -18.35 4.48 -3.48
CA GLY A 31 -18.72 5.76 -2.91
C GLY A 31 -18.52 5.87 -1.41
N LEU A 32 -17.77 4.95 -0.81
CA LEU A 32 -17.50 4.97 0.63
C LEU A 32 -16.38 5.94 1.00
N ILE A 33 -15.50 6.23 0.05
CA ILE A 33 -14.48 7.26 0.19
C ILE A 33 -14.46 8.11 -1.08
N SER A 34 -14.04 9.35 -0.96
CA SER A 34 -13.92 10.26 -2.08
C SER A 34 -12.64 9.97 -2.88
N THR A 35 -12.55 10.57 -4.07
CA THR A 35 -11.34 10.49 -4.89
C THR A 35 -10.14 11.08 -4.15
N GLU A 36 -10.36 12.18 -3.43
CA GLU A 36 -9.28 12.80 -2.64
C GLU A 36 -8.82 11.90 -1.50
N GLU A 37 -9.77 11.26 -0.83
CA GLU A 37 -9.45 10.31 0.24
C GLU A 37 -8.69 9.12 -0.32
N ARG A 38 -9.10 8.61 -1.48
CA ARG A 38 -8.41 7.53 -2.16
C ARG A 38 -6.96 7.92 -2.45
N GLN A 39 -6.76 9.13 -2.95
CA GLN A 39 -5.41 9.60 -3.30
C GLN A 39 -4.53 9.73 -2.05
N ARG A 40 -5.08 10.28 -0.97
CA ARG A 40 -4.34 10.39 0.29
C ARG A 40 -3.98 9.03 0.88
N MET A 41 -4.91 8.09 0.82
CA MET A 41 -4.66 6.73 1.29
C MET A 41 -3.58 6.05 0.47
N LYS A 42 -3.59 6.25 -0.84
CA LYS A 42 -2.57 5.71 -1.73
C LYS A 42 -1.18 6.22 -1.36
N LEU A 43 -1.07 7.52 -1.12
CA LEU A 43 0.21 8.11 -0.71
C LEU A 43 0.67 7.56 0.64
N ARG A 44 -0.25 7.34 1.54
CA ARG A 44 0.06 6.77 2.84
C ARG A 44 0.52 5.31 2.71
N ILE A 45 -0.15 4.54 1.88
CA ILE A 45 0.25 3.15 1.60
C ILE A 45 1.66 3.14 1.01
N ASP A 46 1.94 4.00 0.05
CA ASP A 46 3.27 4.11 -0.54
C ASP A 46 4.33 4.41 0.53
N SER A 47 4.05 5.37 1.39
CA SER A 47 4.97 5.76 2.46
C SER A 47 5.21 4.63 3.45
N GLU A 48 4.16 3.92 3.86
CA GLU A 48 4.26 2.84 4.84
C GLU A 48 5.06 1.65 4.31
N TYR A 49 4.98 1.37 3.01
CA TYR A 49 5.64 0.20 2.42
C TYR A 49 6.96 0.52 1.74
N ASP A 50 7.28 1.80 1.58
CA ASP A 50 8.46 2.21 0.83
C ASP A 50 9.75 1.63 1.42
N HIS A 51 9.88 1.62 2.72
CA HIS A 51 11.08 1.14 3.39
C HIS A 51 11.27 -0.38 3.28
N TYR A 52 10.24 -1.13 2.93
CA TYR A 52 10.37 -2.57 2.70
C TYR A 52 10.89 -2.88 1.30
N LEU A 53 10.75 -1.94 0.36
CA LEU A 53 11.01 -2.17 -1.04
C LEU A 53 12.31 -1.52 -1.53
N HIS A 54 13.02 -0.85 -0.64
CA HIS A 54 14.32 -0.25 -0.94
C HIS A 54 15.48 -1.16 -0.63
#